data_a15d060d2aa1b3fb2c9d903ec240fb71
#
_entry.id   a15d060d2aa1b3fb2c9d903ec240fb71
#
_cell.length_a   1.000
_cell.length_b   1.000
_cell.length_c   1.000
_cell.angle_alpha   90.00
_cell.angle_beta   90.00
_cell.angle_gamma   90.00
#
_symmetry.space_group_name_H-M   'P 1'
#
loop_
_entity.id
_entity.type
_entity.pdbx_description
1 polymer ?
#
loop_
_entity_poly.entity_id
_entity_poly.type
_entity_poly.pdbx_seq_one_letter_code
_entity_poly.pdbx_strand_id
1 'polypeptide(L)'
;AQVQFQKTRAEFEGDITLVVFPFVKAARKAPAQVAQEVGEALVGELVEKYNAVQGFLNLSIAQSYWLEQLQGIAAAENYGQLSRGEGEKPLMMVEYSSPNTNKPLHLGHVRNNLLGYSIAKIQEANGWEVVKTNIVNDRGIHICKSMLAWQKFGNGETPENSGKKGDHLIGDYYVRFDKEYKAQIKELMVQGMDEETAKKEAPLIKEAQAMLVKWEQNDPEVRALWQKMNEWVYAGFDETYQQMGVGFDKIYYESDTYLVGKGEVERGLAKGDFYRREDGSVWADLSADGLDEKLLLRADGTSVYMTQDIGTATQRFNEFSIDKMIYVVGNEQNYHFQVLSILLDRLGFSWGKDLVHFSYGMVELPEGKMKSREGTVVDADDLMEEMVTTAKEVSMELGKLEGRPQEEIDEIARICGMGALKYFILKVDPRKNMLFNPKESIDFNGNTGPFIQYTHARICSVLRKAKESGFEIPTSLDVNLDVSEVEANLIQTLANFPVVIRQAGAEYSP
;
A
#
# COMPACT_ATOMS: atom_id res chain seq x y z
N ALA A 1 11.06 -15.24 -32.98
CA ALA A 1 10.18 -16.03 -32.10
C ALA A 1 10.62 -15.78 -30.66
N GLN A 2 9.68 -15.56 -29.75
CA GLN A 2 10.00 -15.36 -28.35
C GLN A 2 10.09 -16.72 -27.67
N VAL A 3 11.18 -16.98 -26.95
CA VAL A 3 11.36 -18.22 -26.17
C VAL A 3 10.46 -18.13 -24.95
N GLN A 4 9.65 -19.17 -24.71
CA GLN A 4 8.75 -19.25 -23.58
C GLN A 4 9.03 -20.51 -22.76
N PHE A 5 9.37 -20.32 -21.49
CA PHE A 5 9.51 -21.39 -20.51
C PHE A 5 8.36 -21.33 -19.50
N GLN A 6 7.98 -22.49 -19.02
CA GLN A 6 7.00 -22.63 -17.91
C GLN A 6 7.37 -23.84 -17.06
N LYS A 7 6.85 -23.92 -15.85
CA LYS A 7 7.01 -25.11 -15.00
C LYS A 7 6.35 -26.32 -15.69
N THR A 8 7.02 -27.45 -15.70
CA THR A 8 6.43 -28.70 -16.20
C THR A 8 5.23 -29.07 -15.31
N ARG A 9 4.14 -29.52 -15.95
CA ARG A 9 2.94 -29.95 -15.22
C ARG A 9 3.24 -31.25 -14.48
N ALA A 10 2.62 -31.44 -13.33
CA ALA A 10 2.86 -32.56 -12.43
C ALA A 10 2.60 -33.97 -13.06
N GLU A 11 1.75 -34.02 -14.09
CA GLU A 11 1.46 -35.26 -14.83
C GLU A 11 2.54 -35.67 -15.84
N PHE A 12 3.54 -34.81 -16.11
CA PHE A 12 4.62 -35.04 -17.05
C PHE A 12 5.96 -35.03 -16.36
N GLU A 13 6.87 -35.88 -16.86
CA GLU A 13 8.26 -35.90 -16.42
C GLU A 13 9.02 -34.68 -16.95
N GLY A 14 9.82 -34.03 -16.10
CA GLY A 14 10.63 -32.86 -16.40
C GLY A 14 10.47 -31.73 -15.37
N ASP A 15 11.42 -30.82 -15.38
CA ASP A 15 11.47 -29.66 -14.47
C ASP A 15 10.91 -28.42 -15.15
N ILE A 16 11.33 -28.18 -16.38
CA ILE A 16 10.98 -26.98 -17.17
C ILE A 16 10.44 -27.39 -18.51
N THR A 17 9.36 -26.73 -18.95
CA THR A 17 8.76 -26.95 -20.28
C THR A 17 9.08 -25.77 -21.20
N LEU A 18 9.73 -26.05 -22.32
CA LEU A 18 9.86 -25.13 -23.44
C LEU A 18 8.64 -25.25 -24.36
N VAL A 19 7.97 -24.16 -24.64
CA VAL A 19 6.85 -24.11 -25.59
C VAL A 19 7.39 -23.91 -26.99
N VAL A 20 7.28 -24.95 -27.88
CA VAL A 20 7.92 -24.90 -29.20
C VAL A 20 7.04 -24.30 -30.31
N PHE A 21 5.75 -23.99 -30.04
CA PHE A 21 4.86 -23.42 -31.05
C PHE A 21 5.38 -22.15 -31.75
N PRO A 22 6.06 -21.21 -31.08
CA PRO A 22 6.65 -20.05 -31.74
C PRO A 22 7.70 -20.38 -32.81
N PHE A 23 8.29 -21.54 -32.75
CA PHE A 23 9.36 -21.98 -33.67
C PHE A 23 8.84 -22.79 -34.88
N VAL A 24 7.63 -23.34 -34.80
CA VAL A 24 7.01 -24.22 -35.78
C VAL A 24 7.00 -23.61 -37.20
N LYS A 25 6.61 -22.34 -37.30
CA LYS A 25 6.56 -21.62 -38.58
C LYS A 25 7.96 -21.46 -39.23
N ALA A 26 8.95 -21.16 -38.41
CA ALA A 26 10.34 -21.00 -38.86
C ALA A 26 10.96 -22.36 -39.27
N ALA A 27 10.71 -23.38 -38.46
CA ALA A 27 11.22 -24.74 -38.71
C ALA A 27 10.49 -25.44 -39.88
N ARG A 28 9.28 -25.01 -40.24
CA ARG A 28 8.42 -25.66 -41.26
C ARG A 28 8.17 -27.16 -41.00
N LYS A 29 8.03 -27.50 -39.72
CA LYS A 29 7.83 -28.88 -39.23
C LYS A 29 6.67 -28.95 -38.25
N ALA A 30 6.16 -30.14 -38.00
CA ALA A 30 5.10 -30.35 -37.01
C ALA A 30 5.61 -30.03 -35.58
N PRO A 31 4.77 -29.52 -34.67
CA PRO A 31 5.18 -29.16 -33.31
C PRO A 31 5.91 -30.28 -32.56
N ALA A 32 5.41 -31.52 -32.66
CA ALA A 32 6.04 -32.68 -32.02
C ALA A 32 7.46 -32.97 -32.58
N GLN A 33 7.63 -32.79 -33.88
CA GLN A 33 8.94 -32.99 -34.52
C GLN A 33 9.94 -31.88 -34.12
N VAL A 34 9.48 -30.63 -34.03
CA VAL A 34 10.30 -29.51 -33.53
C VAL A 34 10.69 -29.76 -32.07
N ALA A 35 9.76 -30.21 -31.23
CA ALA A 35 10.05 -30.53 -29.84
C ALA A 35 11.11 -31.65 -29.71
N GLN A 36 11.00 -32.69 -30.52
CA GLN A 36 11.93 -33.82 -30.51
C GLN A 36 13.34 -33.37 -30.94
N GLU A 37 13.48 -32.68 -32.08
CA GLU A 37 14.76 -32.24 -32.61
C GLU A 37 15.46 -31.24 -31.66
N VAL A 38 14.69 -30.32 -31.06
CA VAL A 38 15.20 -29.38 -30.07
C VAL A 38 15.62 -30.12 -28.79
N GLY A 39 14.82 -31.10 -28.35
CA GLY A 39 15.15 -31.94 -27.20
C GLY A 39 16.45 -32.72 -27.39
N GLU A 40 16.59 -33.39 -28.54
CA GLU A 40 17.83 -34.11 -28.90
C GLU A 40 19.05 -33.19 -28.91
N ALA A 41 18.90 -31.98 -29.41
CA ALA A 41 19.99 -30.99 -29.46
C ALA A 41 20.35 -30.39 -28.10
N LEU A 42 19.43 -30.38 -27.11
CA LEU A 42 19.66 -29.83 -25.79
C LEU A 42 20.21 -30.82 -24.78
N VAL A 43 20.09 -32.14 -25.04
CA VAL A 43 20.66 -33.17 -24.15
C VAL A 43 22.18 -33.03 -24.07
N GLY A 44 22.71 -32.91 -22.85
CA GLY A 44 24.10 -32.70 -22.56
C GLY A 44 24.33 -32.44 -21.09
N GLU A 45 25.25 -31.56 -20.79
CA GLU A 45 25.72 -31.28 -19.42
C GLU A 45 24.64 -30.67 -18.52
N LEU A 46 23.75 -29.83 -19.10
CA LEU A 46 22.67 -29.14 -18.36
C LEU A 46 21.33 -29.88 -18.40
N VAL A 47 21.01 -30.55 -19.49
CA VAL A 47 19.76 -31.28 -19.70
C VAL A 47 20.06 -32.77 -19.77
N GLU A 48 19.66 -33.55 -18.78
CA GLU A 48 19.89 -34.99 -18.74
C GLU A 48 19.01 -35.74 -19.72
N LYS A 49 17.73 -35.37 -19.79
CA LYS A 49 16.74 -36.02 -20.64
C LYS A 49 15.62 -35.06 -20.99
N TYR A 50 14.80 -35.44 -21.96
CA TYR A 50 13.62 -34.68 -22.34
C TYR A 50 12.40 -35.58 -22.61
N ASN A 51 11.25 -35.01 -22.51
CA ASN A 51 9.97 -35.63 -22.88
C ASN A 51 9.16 -34.67 -23.76
N ALA A 52 8.97 -35.01 -25.02
CA ALA A 52 8.25 -34.18 -26.00
C ALA A 52 6.78 -34.60 -26.09
N VAL A 53 5.87 -33.73 -25.75
CA VAL A 53 4.43 -33.97 -25.78
C VAL A 53 3.71 -32.86 -26.56
N GLN A 54 3.25 -33.18 -27.78
CA GLN A 54 2.38 -32.30 -28.59
C GLN A 54 2.86 -30.85 -28.79
N GLY A 55 4.16 -30.61 -28.83
CA GLY A 55 4.73 -29.26 -28.97
C GLY A 55 5.10 -28.60 -27.62
N PHE A 56 5.01 -29.33 -26.53
CA PHE A 56 5.61 -29.00 -25.25
C PHE A 56 6.85 -29.88 -25.05
N LEU A 57 7.98 -29.26 -24.87
CA LEU A 57 9.25 -29.95 -24.64
C LEU A 57 9.59 -29.84 -23.16
N ASN A 58 9.37 -30.92 -22.42
CA ASN A 58 9.68 -31.01 -21.01
C ASN A 58 11.12 -31.43 -20.84
N LEU A 59 11.93 -30.64 -20.17
CA LEU A 59 13.33 -30.83 -19.95
C LEU A 59 13.59 -31.24 -18.50
N SER A 60 14.33 -32.31 -18.29
CA SER A 60 14.85 -32.67 -16.98
C SER A 60 16.26 -32.11 -16.85
N ILE A 61 16.45 -31.24 -15.90
CA ILE A 61 17.70 -30.51 -15.65
C ILE A 61 18.64 -31.38 -14.79
N ALA A 62 19.91 -31.36 -15.11
CA ALA A 62 20.93 -32.12 -14.37
C ALA A 62 20.92 -31.77 -12.87
N GLN A 63 21.00 -32.78 -12.03
CA GLN A 63 21.00 -32.63 -10.58
C GLN A 63 22.16 -31.75 -10.09
N SER A 64 23.33 -31.83 -10.72
CA SER A 64 24.47 -30.97 -10.44
C SER A 64 24.18 -29.51 -10.56
N TYR A 65 23.36 -29.10 -11.54
CA TYR A 65 22.90 -27.71 -11.69
C TYR A 65 22.07 -27.23 -10.48
N TRP A 66 21.15 -28.07 -10.00
CA TRP A 66 20.34 -27.72 -8.83
C TRP A 66 21.18 -27.58 -7.56
N LEU A 67 22.20 -28.44 -7.39
CA LEU A 67 23.14 -28.31 -6.28
C LEU A 67 24.00 -27.04 -6.36
N GLU A 68 24.45 -26.65 -7.56
CA GLU A 68 25.12 -25.38 -7.77
C GLU A 68 24.22 -24.18 -7.45
N GLN A 69 22.96 -24.24 -7.88
CA GLN A 69 21.97 -23.20 -7.51
C GLN A 69 21.81 -23.12 -6.00
N LEU A 70 21.64 -24.25 -5.30
CA LEU A 70 21.51 -24.26 -3.84
C LEU A 70 22.73 -23.64 -3.15
N GLN A 71 23.93 -23.96 -3.61
CA GLN A 71 25.18 -23.39 -3.09
C GLN A 71 25.24 -21.89 -3.31
N GLY A 72 24.85 -21.40 -4.50
CA GLY A 72 24.75 -19.97 -4.81
C GLY A 72 23.73 -19.24 -3.94
N ILE A 73 22.57 -19.87 -3.72
CA ILE A 73 21.50 -19.33 -2.84
C ILE A 73 22.00 -19.22 -1.39
N ALA A 74 22.68 -20.28 -0.91
CA ALA A 74 23.19 -20.32 0.48
C ALA A 74 24.32 -19.31 0.74
N ALA A 75 25.09 -18.97 -0.28
CA ALA A 75 26.19 -17.99 -0.19
C ALA A 75 25.73 -16.54 -0.34
N ALA A 76 24.52 -16.29 -0.84
CA ALA A 76 24.04 -14.95 -1.10
C ALA A 76 23.49 -14.29 0.17
N GLU A 77 24.01 -13.12 0.55
CA GLU A 77 23.49 -12.35 1.70
C GLU A 77 22.08 -11.79 1.46
N ASN A 78 21.81 -11.34 0.24
CA ASN A 78 20.55 -10.69 -0.14
C ASN A 78 19.94 -11.40 -1.37
N TYR A 79 19.69 -12.70 -1.23
CA TYR A 79 19.14 -13.49 -2.32
C TYR A 79 17.77 -12.95 -2.79
N GLY A 80 17.63 -12.81 -4.09
CA GLY A 80 16.44 -12.26 -4.74
C GLY A 80 16.48 -10.76 -4.99
N GLN A 81 17.36 -10.01 -4.31
CA GLN A 81 17.49 -8.58 -4.57
C GLN A 81 18.30 -8.33 -5.85
N LEU A 82 17.82 -7.39 -6.66
CA LEU A 82 18.49 -6.98 -7.89
C LEU A 82 19.58 -5.94 -7.55
N SER A 83 20.85 -6.34 -7.75
CA SER A 83 21.95 -5.37 -7.71
C SER A 83 22.04 -4.64 -9.06
N ARG A 84 21.93 -3.32 -9.06
CA ARG A 84 22.09 -2.49 -10.27
C ARG A 84 23.53 -2.00 -10.49
N GLY A 85 24.51 -2.60 -9.83
CA GLY A 85 25.92 -2.23 -9.96
C GLY A 85 26.28 -0.90 -9.29
N GLU A 86 27.49 -0.40 -9.57
CA GLU A 86 27.96 0.93 -9.12
C GLU A 86 27.40 2.01 -10.06
N GLY A 87 26.40 2.74 -9.62
CA GLY A 87 25.76 3.85 -10.34
C GLY A 87 24.61 4.43 -9.56
N GLU A 88 24.12 5.60 -9.96
CA GLU A 88 22.92 6.17 -9.39
C GLU A 88 21.72 5.25 -9.65
N LYS A 89 21.04 4.88 -8.57
CA LYS A 89 19.79 4.12 -8.68
C LYS A 89 18.68 5.06 -9.13
N PRO A 90 17.77 4.62 -10.02
CA PRO A 90 16.61 5.41 -10.35
C PRO A 90 15.74 5.57 -9.11
N LEU A 91 15.20 6.78 -8.90
CA LEU A 91 14.41 7.13 -7.74
C LEU A 91 12.93 6.93 -8.01
N MET A 92 12.29 6.16 -7.13
CA MET A 92 10.85 5.97 -7.12
C MET A 92 10.26 6.58 -5.86
N MET A 93 9.23 7.41 -6.00
CA MET A 93 8.47 7.91 -4.86
C MET A 93 7.14 7.15 -4.77
N VAL A 94 6.81 6.66 -3.58
CA VAL A 94 5.57 5.92 -3.32
C VAL A 94 4.78 6.64 -2.24
N GLU A 95 3.62 7.17 -2.61
CA GLU A 95 2.70 7.81 -1.69
C GLU A 95 1.65 6.82 -1.20
N TYR A 96 1.43 6.80 0.10
CA TYR A 96 0.35 6.04 0.73
C TYR A 96 -0.07 6.67 2.06
N SER A 97 -1.15 6.18 2.65
CA SER A 97 -1.85 6.64 3.86
C SER A 97 -2.80 7.81 3.61
N SER A 98 -2.33 9.01 3.35
CA SER A 98 -3.11 10.22 3.08
C SER A 98 -4.27 10.47 4.07
N PRO A 99 -4.01 10.50 5.38
CA PRO A 99 -5.04 10.61 6.40
C PRO A 99 -5.55 12.04 6.56
N ASN A 100 -6.78 12.18 7.08
CA ASN A 100 -7.32 13.46 7.52
C ASN A 100 -7.19 13.59 9.03
N THR A 101 -6.74 14.75 9.54
CA THR A 101 -6.47 14.95 10.96
C THR A 101 -7.73 15.16 11.84
N ASN A 102 -8.90 14.92 11.30
CA ASN A 102 -10.17 15.00 12.05
C ASN A 102 -10.67 13.65 12.61
N LYS A 103 -9.93 12.57 12.40
CA LYS A 103 -10.33 11.23 12.81
C LYS A 103 -9.12 10.28 12.87
N PRO A 104 -9.18 9.19 13.68
CA PRO A 104 -8.14 8.17 13.69
C PRO A 104 -8.08 7.38 12.37
N LEU A 105 -7.01 6.62 12.20
CA LEU A 105 -6.86 5.67 11.11
C LEU A 105 -7.86 4.53 11.27
N HIS A 106 -8.27 3.92 10.16
CA HIS A 106 -9.24 2.81 10.13
C HIS A 106 -8.78 1.69 9.20
N LEU A 107 -9.50 0.57 9.16
CA LEU A 107 -9.19 -0.61 8.34
C LEU A 107 -8.87 -0.27 6.88
N GLY A 108 -9.53 0.73 6.28
CA GLY A 108 -9.19 1.21 4.94
C GLY A 108 -7.77 1.77 4.84
N HIS A 109 -7.34 2.52 5.87
CA HIS A 109 -5.96 3.01 5.96
C HIS A 109 -4.97 1.87 6.23
N VAL A 110 -5.35 0.86 7.04
CA VAL A 110 -4.49 -0.32 7.25
C VAL A 110 -4.18 -0.99 5.92
N ARG A 111 -5.21 -1.25 5.09
CA ARG A 111 -5.00 -1.83 3.75
C ARG A 111 -4.11 -0.95 2.88
N ASN A 112 -4.39 0.34 2.82
CA ASN A 112 -3.60 1.30 2.04
C ASN A 112 -2.13 1.31 2.46
N ASN A 113 -1.86 1.43 3.76
CA ASN A 113 -0.52 1.47 4.32
C ASN A 113 0.27 0.19 4.04
N LEU A 114 -0.36 -0.97 4.24
CA LEU A 114 0.30 -2.26 4.01
C LEU A 114 0.61 -2.49 2.53
N LEU A 115 -0.30 -2.12 1.62
CA LEU A 115 -0.06 -2.18 0.18
C LEU A 115 1.08 -1.24 -0.23
N GLY A 116 1.02 0.02 0.17
CA GLY A 116 2.04 1.02 -0.18
C GLY A 116 3.43 0.66 0.33
N TYR A 117 3.52 0.27 1.60
CA TYR A 117 4.78 -0.15 2.20
C TYR A 117 5.35 -1.42 1.56
N SER A 118 4.49 -2.41 1.25
CA SER A 118 4.91 -3.64 0.57
C SER A 118 5.42 -3.36 -0.85
N ILE A 119 4.73 -2.51 -1.63
CA ILE A 119 5.19 -2.08 -2.94
C ILE A 119 6.56 -1.39 -2.85
N ALA A 120 6.73 -0.49 -1.88
CA ALA A 120 8.01 0.17 -1.65
C ALA A 120 9.13 -0.86 -1.41
N LYS A 121 8.91 -1.85 -0.54
CA LYS A 121 9.88 -2.92 -0.25
C LYS A 121 10.19 -3.81 -1.46
N ILE A 122 9.18 -4.14 -2.26
CA ILE A 122 9.36 -4.91 -3.49
C ILE A 122 10.21 -4.11 -4.50
N GLN A 123 9.98 -2.82 -4.62
CA GLN A 123 10.75 -1.96 -5.53
C GLN A 123 12.19 -1.75 -5.06
N GLU A 124 12.42 -1.59 -3.75
CA GLU A 124 13.77 -1.61 -3.17
C GLU A 124 14.50 -2.90 -3.56
N ALA A 125 13.85 -4.07 -3.44
CA ALA A 125 14.41 -5.35 -3.85
C ALA A 125 14.64 -5.45 -5.38
N ASN A 126 13.91 -4.68 -6.18
CA ASN A 126 14.13 -4.53 -7.63
C ASN A 126 15.17 -3.46 -8.00
N GLY A 127 15.91 -2.95 -7.01
CA GLY A 127 17.04 -2.04 -7.20
C GLY A 127 16.67 -0.58 -7.42
N TRP A 128 15.48 -0.16 -7.06
CA TRP A 128 15.11 1.25 -6.98
C TRP A 128 15.62 1.88 -5.68
N GLU A 129 15.98 3.14 -5.74
CA GLU A 129 15.95 3.99 -4.55
C GLU A 129 14.51 4.40 -4.32
N VAL A 130 13.96 4.13 -3.13
CA VAL A 130 12.54 4.38 -2.87
C VAL A 130 12.38 5.41 -1.76
N VAL A 131 11.65 6.48 -2.06
CA VAL A 131 11.19 7.47 -1.09
C VAL A 131 9.73 7.19 -0.75
N LYS A 132 9.47 6.77 0.47
CA LYS A 132 8.12 6.57 1.01
C LYS A 132 7.58 7.90 1.49
N THR A 133 6.43 8.31 0.96
CA THR A 133 5.84 9.61 1.29
C THR A 133 4.37 9.49 1.68
N ASN A 134 3.93 10.48 2.43
CA ASN A 134 2.56 10.65 2.89
C ASN A 134 2.15 12.11 2.68
N ILE A 135 0.89 12.36 2.37
CA ILE A 135 0.29 13.69 2.45
C ILE A 135 -0.79 13.69 3.52
N VAL A 136 -0.61 14.53 4.52
CA VAL A 136 -1.53 14.67 5.64
C VAL A 136 -2.50 15.82 5.36
N ASN A 137 -3.79 15.52 5.35
CA ASN A 137 -4.85 16.50 5.14
C ASN A 137 -5.19 17.15 6.49
N ASP A 138 -4.47 18.20 6.82
CA ASP A 138 -4.48 18.90 8.11
C ASP A 138 -5.22 20.24 8.09
N ARG A 139 -5.91 20.58 6.97
CA ARG A 139 -6.67 21.82 6.80
C ARG A 139 -8.06 21.58 6.24
N GLY A 140 -8.88 22.63 6.29
CA GLY A 140 -10.20 22.66 5.68
C GLY A 140 -11.33 22.55 6.68
N ILE A 141 -12.56 22.54 6.16
CA ILE A 141 -13.79 22.66 6.98
C ILE A 141 -13.94 21.51 7.99
N HIS A 142 -13.50 20.29 7.64
CA HIS A 142 -13.62 19.13 8.52
C HIS A 142 -12.73 19.27 9.76
N ILE A 143 -11.54 19.86 9.60
CA ILE A 143 -10.63 20.14 10.72
C ILE A 143 -11.21 21.22 11.61
N CYS A 144 -11.73 22.30 11.00
CA CYS A 144 -12.42 23.38 11.75
C CYS A 144 -13.64 22.88 12.55
N LYS A 145 -14.35 21.86 12.05
CA LYS A 145 -15.46 21.24 12.80
C LYS A 145 -14.97 20.61 14.10
N SER A 146 -13.90 19.84 14.07
CA SER A 146 -13.31 19.24 15.29
C SER A 146 -12.79 20.32 16.24
N MET A 147 -12.11 21.34 15.72
CA MET A 147 -11.57 22.45 16.49
C MET A 147 -12.68 23.21 17.21
N LEU A 148 -13.76 23.56 16.51
CA LEU A 148 -14.90 24.27 17.08
C LEU A 148 -15.62 23.43 18.13
N ALA A 149 -15.83 22.15 17.88
CA ALA A 149 -16.44 21.25 18.85
C ALA A 149 -15.61 21.14 20.13
N TRP A 150 -14.28 21.04 20.00
CA TRP A 150 -13.40 21.03 21.16
C TRP A 150 -13.47 22.34 21.95
N GLN A 151 -13.47 23.50 21.29
CA GLN A 151 -13.60 24.79 21.95
C GLN A 151 -14.93 24.91 22.73
N LYS A 152 -16.04 24.45 22.13
CA LYS A 152 -17.37 24.60 22.72
C LYS A 152 -17.70 23.59 23.82
N PHE A 153 -17.20 22.36 23.67
CA PHE A 153 -17.64 21.21 24.46
C PHE A 153 -16.51 20.51 25.21
N GLY A 154 -15.25 20.86 24.93
CA GLY A 154 -14.09 20.14 25.42
C GLY A 154 -13.66 20.47 26.84
N ASN A 155 -14.05 21.63 27.37
CA ASN A 155 -13.71 22.07 28.73
C ASN A 155 -12.21 21.92 29.07
N GLY A 156 -11.32 22.07 28.09
CA GLY A 156 -9.87 21.93 28.27
C GLY A 156 -9.37 20.49 28.30
N GLU A 157 -10.14 19.53 27.79
CA GLU A 157 -9.69 18.13 27.65
C GLU A 157 -8.50 18.05 26.69
N THR A 158 -7.48 17.28 27.09
CA THR A 158 -6.25 17.01 26.31
C THR A 158 -5.94 15.52 26.34
N PRO A 159 -5.07 15.01 25.47
CA PRO A 159 -4.63 13.61 25.55
C PRO A 159 -4.08 13.24 26.92
N GLU A 160 -3.31 14.15 27.54
CA GLU A 160 -2.65 13.89 28.83
C GLU A 160 -3.66 13.79 29.99
N ASN A 161 -4.71 14.66 30.02
CA ASN A 161 -5.66 14.64 31.13
C ASN A 161 -6.83 13.68 30.94
N SER A 162 -7.10 13.26 29.70
CA SER A 162 -8.15 12.30 29.37
C SER A 162 -7.65 10.86 29.31
N GLY A 163 -6.33 10.66 29.12
CA GLY A 163 -5.73 9.37 28.85
C GLY A 163 -6.10 8.80 27.47
N LYS A 164 -6.67 9.62 26.57
CA LYS A 164 -7.01 9.25 25.21
C LYS A 164 -5.88 9.61 24.26
N LYS A 165 -5.63 8.75 23.28
CA LYS A 165 -4.75 9.03 22.16
C LYS A 165 -5.26 10.25 21.37
N GLY A 166 -4.36 11.10 20.87
CA GLY A 166 -4.73 12.40 20.30
C GLY A 166 -5.67 12.36 19.12
N ASP A 167 -5.46 11.45 18.18
CA ASP A 167 -6.32 11.26 17.00
C ASP A 167 -7.72 10.72 17.37
N HIS A 168 -7.82 9.87 18.39
CA HIS A 168 -9.09 9.39 18.96
C HIS A 168 -9.84 10.55 19.64
N LEU A 169 -9.13 11.34 20.44
CA LEU A 169 -9.72 12.51 21.11
C LEU A 169 -10.33 13.49 20.09
N ILE A 170 -9.57 13.81 19.04
CA ILE A 170 -10.07 14.72 17.99
C ILE A 170 -11.19 14.07 17.18
N GLY A 171 -11.15 12.79 16.94
CA GLY A 171 -12.22 12.01 16.32
C GLY A 171 -13.52 12.08 17.10
N ASP A 172 -13.47 11.99 18.43
CA ASP A 172 -14.65 12.14 19.31
C ASP A 172 -15.30 13.52 19.13
N TYR A 173 -14.49 14.59 19.03
CA TYR A 173 -15.01 15.94 18.79
C TYR A 173 -15.56 16.12 17.38
N TYR A 174 -15.03 15.42 16.38
CA TYR A 174 -15.63 15.40 15.05
C TYR A 174 -17.04 14.78 15.06
N VAL A 175 -17.20 13.66 15.76
CA VAL A 175 -18.50 13.00 15.96
C VAL A 175 -19.43 13.88 16.78
N ARG A 176 -18.90 14.55 17.81
CA ARG A 176 -19.69 15.51 18.62
C ARG A 176 -20.21 16.65 17.78
N PHE A 177 -19.38 17.23 16.90
CA PHE A 177 -19.84 18.26 15.97
C PHE A 177 -21.01 17.77 15.12
N ASP A 178 -20.90 16.60 14.50
CA ASP A 178 -21.94 16.06 13.62
C ASP A 178 -23.27 15.85 14.37
N LYS A 179 -23.21 15.37 15.59
CA LYS A 179 -24.39 15.19 16.47
C LYS A 179 -25.08 16.51 16.76
N GLU A 180 -24.36 17.53 17.21
CA GLU A 180 -24.91 18.85 17.53
C GLU A 180 -25.43 19.57 16.27
N TYR A 181 -24.70 19.45 15.16
CA TYR A 181 -25.10 20.01 13.87
C TYR A 181 -26.41 19.39 13.36
N LYS A 182 -26.56 18.07 13.44
CA LYS A 182 -27.82 17.39 13.11
C LYS A 182 -28.99 17.81 14.03
N ALA A 183 -28.72 18.08 15.29
CA ALA A 183 -29.74 18.59 16.20
C ALA A 183 -30.21 19.99 15.79
N GLN A 184 -29.28 20.90 15.46
CA GLN A 184 -29.60 22.24 14.96
C GLN A 184 -30.39 22.20 13.64
N ILE A 185 -30.06 21.34 12.70
CA ILE A 185 -30.81 21.16 11.46
C ILE A 185 -32.26 20.77 11.77
N LYS A 186 -32.48 19.79 12.64
CA LYS A 186 -33.81 19.34 13.02
C LYS A 186 -34.64 20.48 13.67
N GLU A 187 -34.03 21.29 14.53
CA GLU A 187 -34.65 22.42 15.15
C GLU A 187 -35.09 23.47 14.12
N LEU A 188 -34.24 23.81 13.16
CA LEU A 188 -34.56 24.75 12.08
C LEU A 188 -35.66 24.21 11.16
N MET A 189 -35.69 22.92 10.90
CA MET A 189 -36.75 22.27 10.12
C MET A 189 -38.09 22.32 10.87
N VAL A 190 -38.10 22.14 12.16
CA VAL A 190 -39.34 22.33 13.00
C VAL A 190 -39.83 23.76 12.95
N GLN A 191 -38.95 24.75 12.79
CA GLN A 191 -39.30 26.15 12.59
C GLN A 191 -39.78 26.48 11.17
N GLY A 192 -39.87 25.48 10.27
CA GLY A 192 -40.43 25.61 8.91
C GLY A 192 -39.39 25.78 7.81
N MET A 193 -38.09 25.60 8.11
CA MET A 193 -37.01 25.67 7.11
C MET A 193 -36.91 24.34 6.39
N ASP A 194 -36.65 24.36 5.07
CA ASP A 194 -36.34 23.13 4.33
C ASP A 194 -34.93 22.59 4.73
N GLU A 195 -34.70 21.30 4.51
CA GLU A 195 -33.49 20.62 4.96
C GLU A 195 -32.21 21.22 4.37
N GLU A 196 -32.21 21.56 3.07
CA GLU A 196 -31.05 22.12 2.40
C GLU A 196 -30.68 23.51 2.90
N THR A 197 -31.67 24.33 3.18
CA THR A 197 -31.51 25.65 3.81
C THR A 197 -31.05 25.47 5.25
N ALA A 198 -31.68 24.58 6.02
CA ALA A 198 -31.33 24.31 7.42
C ALA A 198 -29.89 23.86 7.57
N LYS A 199 -29.36 23.01 6.65
CA LYS A 199 -27.96 22.61 6.62
C LYS A 199 -26.99 23.79 6.43
N LYS A 200 -27.38 24.79 5.67
CA LYS A 200 -26.53 25.98 5.41
C LYS A 200 -26.67 27.02 6.53
N GLU A 201 -27.81 27.10 7.14
CA GLU A 201 -28.16 28.15 8.11
C GLU A 201 -27.88 27.75 9.58
N ALA A 202 -27.61 26.47 9.85
CA ALA A 202 -27.29 25.99 11.19
C ALA A 202 -26.10 26.78 11.79
N PRO A 203 -26.21 27.30 13.02
CA PRO A 203 -25.16 28.14 13.61
C PRO A 203 -23.79 27.49 13.65
N LEU A 204 -23.71 26.20 13.96
CA LEU A 204 -22.44 25.47 14.10
C LEU A 204 -21.67 25.41 12.80
N ILE A 205 -22.32 25.17 11.66
CA ILE A 205 -21.64 25.14 10.38
C ILE A 205 -21.15 26.52 9.94
N LYS A 206 -21.91 27.55 10.20
CA LYS A 206 -21.51 28.95 9.93
C LYS A 206 -20.29 29.36 10.77
N GLU A 207 -20.24 28.98 12.04
CA GLU A 207 -19.09 29.23 12.90
C GLU A 207 -17.86 28.47 12.42
N ALA A 208 -18.01 27.20 11.99
CA ALA A 208 -16.91 26.43 11.43
C ALA A 208 -16.37 27.05 10.12
N GLN A 209 -17.26 27.54 9.26
CA GLN A 209 -16.88 28.28 8.05
C GLN A 209 -16.13 29.58 8.37
N ALA A 210 -16.62 30.34 9.35
CA ALA A 210 -15.94 31.55 9.82
C ALA A 210 -14.55 31.24 10.42
N MET A 211 -14.43 30.12 11.14
CA MET A 211 -13.13 29.65 11.64
C MET A 211 -12.17 29.31 10.50
N LEU A 212 -12.63 28.66 9.43
CA LEU A 212 -11.81 28.39 8.25
C LEU A 212 -11.30 29.67 7.59
N VAL A 213 -12.17 30.68 7.44
CA VAL A 213 -11.78 32.01 6.90
C VAL A 213 -10.72 32.66 7.78
N LYS A 214 -10.87 32.63 9.11
CA LYS A 214 -9.85 33.13 10.04
C LYS A 214 -8.53 32.36 9.91
N TRP A 215 -8.60 31.03 9.76
CA TRP A 215 -7.40 30.20 9.53
C TRP A 215 -6.65 30.65 8.26
N GLU A 216 -7.37 30.87 7.15
CA GLU A 216 -6.80 31.34 5.88
C GLU A 216 -6.22 32.78 5.97
N GLN A 217 -6.81 33.61 6.83
CA GLN A 217 -6.30 34.95 7.15
C GLN A 217 -5.15 34.97 8.15
N ASN A 218 -4.64 33.79 8.57
CA ASN A 218 -3.59 33.64 9.57
C ASN A 218 -3.95 34.25 10.94
N ASP A 219 -5.21 34.16 11.36
CA ASP A 219 -5.62 34.56 12.71
C ASP A 219 -4.80 33.79 13.76
N PRO A 220 -4.08 34.48 14.67
CA PRO A 220 -3.10 33.84 15.55
C PRO A 220 -3.74 32.87 16.55
N GLU A 221 -4.96 33.15 17.04
CA GLU A 221 -5.65 32.27 17.99
C GLU A 221 -6.12 30.99 17.32
N VAL A 222 -6.72 31.10 16.10
CA VAL A 222 -7.16 29.95 15.33
C VAL A 222 -6.00 29.10 14.88
N ARG A 223 -4.89 29.72 14.45
CA ARG A 223 -3.67 29.01 14.07
C ARG A 223 -3.01 28.28 15.23
N ALA A 224 -2.96 28.89 16.41
CA ALA A 224 -2.41 28.25 17.61
C ALA A 224 -3.24 27.03 18.04
N LEU A 225 -4.56 27.15 17.99
CA LEU A 225 -5.48 26.02 18.26
C LEU A 225 -5.30 24.89 17.25
N TRP A 226 -5.28 25.23 15.96
CA TRP A 226 -5.06 24.31 14.86
C TRP A 226 -3.74 23.55 15.00
N GLN A 227 -2.65 24.25 15.28
CA GLN A 227 -1.35 23.63 15.47
C GLN A 227 -1.36 22.65 16.65
N LYS A 228 -1.86 23.10 17.81
CA LYS A 228 -1.95 22.28 19.03
C LYS A 228 -2.73 20.98 18.79
N MET A 229 -3.89 21.07 18.15
CA MET A 229 -4.74 19.90 17.93
C MET A 229 -4.16 18.95 16.87
N ASN A 230 -3.54 19.48 15.81
CA ASN A 230 -2.85 18.64 14.83
C ASN A 230 -1.62 17.95 15.40
N GLU A 231 -0.84 18.58 16.28
CA GLU A 231 0.28 17.94 16.99
C GLU A 231 -0.19 16.70 17.78
N TRP A 232 -1.36 16.76 18.42
CA TRP A 232 -1.94 15.58 19.08
C TRP A 232 -2.29 14.46 18.10
N VAL A 233 -2.85 14.83 16.94
CA VAL A 233 -3.23 13.84 15.92
C VAL A 233 -2.00 13.23 15.27
N TYR A 234 -0.96 14.02 14.98
CA TYR A 234 0.29 13.52 14.40
C TYR A 234 0.97 12.52 15.33
N ALA A 235 1.04 12.83 16.62
CA ALA A 235 1.56 11.88 17.61
C ALA A 235 0.76 10.58 17.63
N GLY A 236 -0.58 10.67 17.56
CA GLY A 236 -1.45 9.51 17.49
C GLY A 236 -1.24 8.67 16.21
N PHE A 237 -1.10 9.30 15.06
CA PHE A 237 -0.81 8.60 13.82
C PHE A 237 0.56 7.90 13.86
N ASP A 238 1.58 8.54 14.43
CA ASP A 238 2.91 7.95 14.56
C ASP A 238 2.88 6.67 15.39
N GLU A 239 2.12 6.64 16.49
CA GLU A 239 1.92 5.42 17.28
C GLU A 239 1.28 4.31 16.44
N THR A 240 0.23 4.60 15.69
CA THR A 240 -0.44 3.61 14.81
C THR A 240 0.52 3.10 13.74
N TYR A 241 1.30 3.97 13.08
CA TYR A 241 2.28 3.57 12.08
C TYR A 241 3.38 2.69 12.67
N GLN A 242 3.89 3.03 13.87
CA GLN A 242 4.88 2.20 14.57
C GLN A 242 4.33 0.81 14.89
N GLN A 243 3.11 0.72 15.42
CA GLN A 243 2.46 -0.57 15.69
C GLN A 243 2.27 -1.39 14.42
N MET A 244 1.87 -0.76 13.33
CA MET A 244 1.71 -1.40 12.02
C MET A 244 3.06 -1.79 11.39
N GLY A 245 4.15 -1.18 11.83
CA GLY A 245 5.49 -1.39 11.26
C GLY A 245 5.64 -0.80 9.86
N VAL A 246 5.01 0.34 9.62
CA VAL A 246 5.16 1.16 8.40
C VAL A 246 5.76 2.51 8.75
N GLY A 247 6.37 3.19 7.78
CA GLY A 247 6.98 4.50 8.01
C GLY A 247 7.14 5.28 6.71
N PHE A 248 7.56 6.54 6.85
CA PHE A 248 7.73 7.48 5.74
C PHE A 248 9.08 8.15 5.83
N ASP A 249 9.68 8.40 4.68
CA ASP A 249 10.94 9.14 4.57
C ASP A 249 10.66 10.66 4.47
N LYS A 250 9.49 11.02 3.93
CA LYS A 250 9.03 12.40 3.80
C LYS A 250 7.53 12.50 4.02
N ILE A 251 7.11 13.45 4.84
CA ILE A 251 5.69 13.78 5.05
C ILE A 251 5.44 15.18 4.49
N TYR A 252 4.37 15.30 3.70
CA TYR A 252 3.83 16.58 3.22
C TYR A 252 2.55 16.90 3.96
N TYR A 253 2.29 18.19 4.13
CA TYR A 253 1.07 18.68 4.77
C TYR A 253 0.28 19.53 3.77
N GLU A 254 -1.02 19.31 3.70
CA GLU A 254 -1.89 20.07 2.79
C GLU A 254 -1.86 21.57 3.11
N SER A 255 -1.70 21.93 4.39
CA SER A 255 -1.52 23.31 4.85
C SER A 255 -0.33 24.04 4.25
N ASP A 256 0.69 23.31 3.79
CA ASP A 256 1.88 23.87 3.14
C ASP A 256 1.76 23.84 1.59
N THR A 257 1.16 22.78 1.04
CA THR A 257 1.19 22.52 -0.41
C THR A 257 0.09 23.22 -1.20
N TYR A 258 -1.02 23.62 -0.56
CA TYR A 258 -2.20 24.13 -1.25
C TYR A 258 -1.96 25.44 -2.03
N LEU A 259 -1.02 26.28 -1.60
CA LEU A 259 -0.68 27.54 -2.27
C LEU A 259 0.12 27.33 -3.56
N VAL A 260 0.96 26.27 -3.62
CA VAL A 260 1.78 25.96 -4.79
C VAL A 260 0.89 25.65 -6.00
N GLY A 261 -0.15 24.85 -5.81
CA GLY A 261 -1.07 24.49 -6.88
C GLY A 261 -1.82 25.67 -7.47
N LYS A 262 -2.16 26.66 -6.65
CA LYS A 262 -2.79 27.91 -7.15
C LYS A 262 -1.87 28.66 -8.12
N GLY A 263 -0.59 28.74 -7.80
CA GLY A 263 0.41 29.35 -8.72
C GLY A 263 0.49 28.63 -10.07
N GLU A 264 0.45 27.29 -10.05
CA GLU A 264 0.46 26.50 -11.28
C GLU A 264 -0.82 26.69 -12.12
N VAL A 265 -1.97 26.79 -11.49
CA VAL A 265 -3.24 27.06 -12.20
C VAL A 265 -3.21 28.46 -12.82
N GLU A 266 -2.73 29.49 -12.13
CA GLU A 266 -2.57 30.84 -12.69
C GLU A 266 -1.56 30.86 -13.85
N ARG A 267 -0.49 30.07 -13.77
CA ARG A 267 0.47 29.89 -14.87
C ARG A 267 -0.20 29.27 -16.10
N GLY A 268 -1.00 28.21 -15.91
CA GLY A 268 -1.77 27.56 -16.97
C GLY A 268 -2.83 28.49 -17.58
N LEU A 269 -3.47 29.33 -16.77
CA LEU A 269 -4.41 30.35 -17.24
C LEU A 269 -3.70 31.39 -18.12
N ALA A 270 -2.54 31.90 -17.72
CA ALA A 270 -1.74 32.84 -18.48
C ALA A 270 -1.24 32.27 -19.81
N LYS A 271 -0.98 30.96 -19.86
CA LYS A 271 -0.56 30.23 -21.07
C LYS A 271 -1.71 29.90 -22.02
N GLY A 272 -2.97 29.92 -21.52
CA GLY A 272 -4.17 29.58 -22.28
C GLY A 272 -4.54 28.08 -22.23
N ASP A 273 -3.91 27.31 -21.36
CA ASP A 273 -4.25 25.88 -21.10
C ASP A 273 -5.56 25.76 -20.30
N PHE A 274 -5.90 26.79 -19.50
CA PHE A 274 -7.10 26.93 -18.70
C PHE A 274 -7.84 28.22 -19.06
N TYR A 275 -9.09 28.32 -18.62
CA TYR A 275 -9.91 29.50 -18.89
C TYR A 275 -10.71 29.91 -17.64
N ARG A 276 -11.08 31.21 -17.61
CA ARG A 276 -11.89 31.80 -16.55
C ARG A 276 -13.31 31.98 -17.00
N ARG A 277 -14.27 31.55 -16.23
CA ARG A 277 -15.71 31.83 -16.46
C ARG A 277 -16.12 33.21 -15.96
N GLU A 278 -17.31 33.66 -16.36
CA GLU A 278 -17.87 34.96 -15.97
C GLU A 278 -18.01 35.13 -14.44
N ASP A 279 -18.25 34.05 -13.72
CA ASP A 279 -18.33 34.04 -12.26
C ASP A 279 -16.96 34.16 -11.56
N GLY A 280 -15.86 34.19 -12.32
CA GLY A 280 -14.49 34.26 -11.83
C GLY A 280 -13.82 32.91 -11.58
N SER A 281 -14.53 31.80 -11.66
CA SER A 281 -13.98 30.45 -11.48
C SER A 281 -13.06 30.06 -12.64
N VAL A 282 -12.05 29.21 -12.36
CA VAL A 282 -11.08 28.73 -13.36
C VAL A 282 -11.32 27.26 -13.65
N TRP A 283 -11.35 26.93 -14.92
CA TRP A 283 -11.69 25.62 -15.45
C TRP A 283 -10.67 25.12 -16.48
N ALA A 284 -10.55 23.80 -16.59
CA ALA A 284 -9.87 23.12 -17.68
C ALA A 284 -10.91 22.42 -18.56
N ASP A 285 -10.87 22.66 -19.86
CA ASP A 285 -11.64 21.92 -20.87
C ASP A 285 -10.88 20.62 -21.20
N LEU A 286 -11.47 19.47 -20.91
CA LEU A 286 -10.92 18.14 -21.15
C LEU A 286 -11.69 17.38 -22.23
N SER A 287 -12.55 18.05 -23.00
CA SER A 287 -13.39 17.44 -24.04
C SER A 287 -12.58 16.75 -25.13
N ALA A 288 -11.39 17.27 -25.46
CA ALA A 288 -10.46 16.63 -26.39
C ALA A 288 -9.90 15.29 -25.89
N ASP A 289 -9.90 15.07 -24.58
CA ASP A 289 -9.50 13.82 -23.93
C ASP A 289 -10.71 12.91 -23.63
N GLY A 290 -11.91 13.30 -24.07
CA GLY A 290 -13.16 12.57 -23.84
C GLY A 290 -13.67 12.66 -22.39
N LEU A 291 -13.29 13.70 -21.66
CA LEU A 291 -13.66 13.94 -20.27
C LEU A 291 -14.43 15.25 -20.12
N ASP A 292 -15.13 15.38 -18.99
CA ASP A 292 -15.84 16.61 -18.65
C ASP A 292 -14.88 17.75 -18.26
N GLU A 293 -15.35 18.99 -18.36
CA GLU A 293 -14.64 20.16 -17.85
C GLU A 293 -14.34 20.02 -16.35
N LYS A 294 -13.17 20.47 -15.93
CA LYS A 294 -12.73 20.35 -14.53
C LYS A 294 -12.52 21.71 -13.89
N LEU A 295 -13.23 21.93 -12.78
CA LEU A 295 -13.02 23.09 -11.91
C LEU A 295 -11.64 23.01 -11.25
N LEU A 296 -10.87 24.10 -11.30
CA LEU A 296 -9.55 24.25 -10.69
C LEU A 296 -9.55 25.29 -9.56
N LEU A 297 -10.18 26.45 -9.78
CA LEU A 297 -10.38 27.45 -8.72
C LEU A 297 -11.85 27.84 -8.68
N ARG A 298 -12.40 27.99 -7.48
CA ARG A 298 -13.77 28.51 -7.29
C ARG A 298 -13.85 29.98 -7.62
N ALA A 299 -15.05 30.52 -7.71
CA ALA A 299 -15.31 31.93 -8.00
C ALA A 299 -14.65 32.89 -6.99
N ASP A 300 -14.53 32.48 -5.73
CA ASP A 300 -13.84 33.23 -4.69
C ASP A 300 -12.28 33.05 -4.72
N GLY A 301 -11.76 32.33 -5.71
CA GLY A 301 -10.34 32.06 -5.87
C GLY A 301 -9.78 30.96 -4.97
N THR A 302 -10.62 30.22 -4.23
CA THR A 302 -10.18 29.11 -3.39
C THR A 302 -9.88 27.86 -4.24
N SER A 303 -8.89 27.10 -3.80
CA SER A 303 -8.45 25.86 -4.44
C SER A 303 -9.44 24.71 -4.21
N VAL A 304 -9.49 23.78 -5.16
CA VAL A 304 -10.13 22.46 -5.02
C VAL A 304 -9.06 21.38 -4.88
N TYR A 305 -9.46 20.14 -4.57
CA TYR A 305 -8.53 19.01 -4.40
C TYR A 305 -7.56 18.84 -5.60
N MET A 306 -8.07 18.94 -6.81
CA MET A 306 -7.23 18.85 -8.02
C MET A 306 -6.09 19.87 -8.05
N THR A 307 -6.36 21.10 -7.63
CA THR A 307 -5.34 22.16 -7.54
C THR A 307 -4.28 21.84 -6.49
N GLN A 308 -4.70 21.27 -5.37
CA GLN A 308 -3.80 20.88 -4.29
C GLN A 308 -2.87 19.75 -4.74
N ASP A 309 -3.40 18.77 -5.47
CA ASP A 309 -2.61 17.64 -6.00
C ASP A 309 -1.60 18.10 -7.06
N ILE A 310 -1.98 19.04 -7.93
CA ILE A 310 -1.03 19.69 -8.85
C ILE A 310 0.13 20.34 -8.09
N GLY A 311 -0.19 21.09 -7.02
CA GLY A 311 0.82 21.73 -6.19
C GLY A 311 1.74 20.74 -5.49
N THR A 312 1.19 19.71 -4.90
CA THR A 312 1.95 18.67 -4.20
C THR A 312 2.87 17.91 -5.17
N ALA A 313 2.35 17.53 -6.35
CA ALA A 313 3.14 16.88 -7.38
C ALA A 313 4.31 17.77 -7.84
N THR A 314 4.03 19.05 -8.13
CA THR A 314 5.04 20.02 -8.54
C THR A 314 6.13 20.16 -7.47
N GLN A 315 5.76 20.28 -6.20
CA GLN A 315 6.73 20.43 -5.11
C GLN A 315 7.63 19.20 -5.00
N ARG A 316 7.07 17.99 -5.10
CA ARG A 316 7.81 16.72 -5.01
C ARG A 316 8.87 16.60 -6.09
N PHE A 317 8.50 16.87 -7.33
CA PHE A 317 9.43 16.82 -8.46
C PHE A 317 10.48 17.96 -8.44
N ASN A 318 10.23 19.05 -7.73
CA ASN A 318 11.22 20.08 -7.48
C ASN A 318 12.20 19.71 -6.36
N GLU A 319 11.74 18.95 -5.36
CA GLU A 319 12.56 18.53 -4.22
C GLU A 319 13.40 17.29 -4.53
N PHE A 320 12.90 16.39 -5.39
CA PHE A 320 13.54 15.11 -5.71
C PHE A 320 13.62 14.90 -7.22
N SER A 321 14.72 14.32 -7.69
CA SER A 321 14.87 13.87 -9.08
C SER A 321 14.10 12.55 -9.30
N ILE A 322 12.78 12.63 -9.32
CA ILE A 322 11.90 11.46 -9.37
C ILE A 322 11.87 10.89 -10.80
N ASP A 323 12.23 9.62 -10.95
CA ASP A 323 12.06 8.88 -12.21
C ASP A 323 10.66 8.27 -12.31
N LYS A 324 10.05 7.89 -11.17
CA LYS A 324 8.72 7.31 -11.12
C LYS A 324 7.95 7.68 -9.86
N MET A 325 6.72 8.15 -10.03
CA MET A 325 5.80 8.48 -8.95
C MET A 325 4.64 7.49 -8.92
N ILE A 326 4.41 6.86 -7.77
CA ILE A 326 3.29 5.94 -7.52
C ILE A 326 2.39 6.52 -6.44
N TYR A 327 1.09 6.62 -6.76
CA TYR A 327 0.02 6.98 -5.83
C TYR A 327 -0.77 5.72 -5.46
N VAL A 328 -0.71 5.30 -4.21
CA VAL A 328 -1.46 4.15 -3.70
C VAL A 328 -2.79 4.64 -3.16
N VAL A 329 -3.82 4.60 -4.01
CA VAL A 329 -5.15 5.17 -3.70
C VAL A 329 -6.26 4.24 -4.19
N GLY A 330 -7.38 4.22 -3.48
CA GLY A 330 -8.53 3.38 -3.83
C GLY A 330 -9.10 3.65 -5.23
N ASN A 331 -9.72 2.65 -5.81
CA ASN A 331 -10.26 2.68 -7.18
C ASN A 331 -11.36 3.72 -7.40
N GLU A 332 -11.94 4.26 -6.34
CA GLU A 332 -12.91 5.35 -6.39
C GLU A 332 -12.30 6.64 -6.96
N GLN A 333 -10.96 6.77 -6.97
CA GLN A 333 -10.22 7.94 -7.44
C GLN A 333 -9.62 7.76 -8.86
N ASN A 334 -9.99 6.71 -9.60
CA ASN A 334 -9.45 6.46 -10.95
C ASN A 334 -9.61 7.68 -11.88
N TYR A 335 -10.80 8.26 -11.92
CA TYR A 335 -11.09 9.44 -12.72
C TYR A 335 -10.23 10.65 -12.31
N HIS A 336 -10.05 10.86 -11.00
CA HIS A 336 -9.26 11.96 -10.46
C HIS A 336 -7.80 11.91 -10.92
N PHE A 337 -7.15 10.73 -10.83
CA PHE A 337 -5.75 10.57 -11.25
C PHE A 337 -5.57 10.62 -12.77
N GLN A 338 -6.56 10.16 -13.53
CA GLN A 338 -6.57 10.37 -14.99
C GLN A 338 -6.56 11.85 -15.34
N VAL A 339 -7.41 12.64 -14.71
CA VAL A 339 -7.47 14.10 -14.91
C VAL A 339 -6.18 14.76 -14.45
N LEU A 340 -5.65 14.39 -13.28
CA LEU A 340 -4.39 14.93 -12.75
C LEU A 340 -3.23 14.76 -13.76
N SER A 341 -3.07 13.55 -14.29
CA SER A 341 -2.04 13.24 -15.29
C SER A 341 -2.14 14.13 -16.54
N ILE A 342 -3.35 14.32 -17.06
CA ILE A 342 -3.60 15.18 -18.22
C ILE A 342 -3.26 16.65 -17.91
N LEU A 343 -3.68 17.16 -16.76
CA LEU A 343 -3.44 18.55 -16.39
C LEU A 343 -1.96 18.85 -16.18
N LEU A 344 -1.22 17.93 -15.57
CA LEU A 344 0.22 18.07 -15.41
C LEU A 344 0.97 18.06 -16.74
N ASP A 345 0.57 17.22 -17.69
CA ASP A 345 1.13 17.22 -19.04
C ASP A 345 0.85 18.53 -19.77
N ARG A 346 -0.40 19.07 -19.72
CA ARG A 346 -0.77 20.35 -20.29
C ARG A 346 0.01 21.53 -19.69
N LEU A 347 0.26 21.49 -18.39
CA LEU A 347 1.11 22.47 -17.71
C LEU A 347 2.58 22.39 -18.15
N GLY A 348 2.94 21.38 -18.95
CA GLY A 348 4.28 21.21 -19.52
C GLY A 348 5.22 20.39 -18.66
N PHE A 349 4.70 19.64 -17.70
CA PHE A 349 5.49 18.69 -16.93
C PHE A 349 5.63 17.39 -17.71
N SER A 350 6.84 17.10 -18.22
CA SER A 350 7.13 15.91 -19.03
C SER A 350 6.84 14.59 -18.30
N TRP A 351 6.92 14.59 -16.99
CA TRP A 351 6.62 13.48 -16.11
C TRP A 351 5.11 13.28 -15.81
N GLY A 352 4.25 14.20 -16.22
CA GLY A 352 2.81 14.15 -15.91
C GLY A 352 2.13 12.88 -16.38
N LYS A 353 2.49 12.38 -17.58
CA LYS A 353 1.94 11.12 -18.14
C LYS A 353 2.50 9.85 -17.51
N ASP A 354 3.63 9.92 -16.82
CA ASP A 354 4.31 8.78 -16.22
C ASP A 354 3.93 8.50 -14.77
N LEU A 355 2.96 9.26 -14.25
CA LEU A 355 2.38 9.01 -12.93
C LEU A 355 1.63 7.67 -12.92
N VAL A 356 1.88 6.87 -11.90
CA VAL A 356 1.20 5.60 -11.70
C VAL A 356 0.16 5.73 -10.60
N HIS A 357 -1.11 5.59 -10.93
CA HIS A 357 -2.14 5.34 -9.94
C HIS A 357 -2.23 3.84 -9.68
N PHE A 358 -1.66 3.41 -8.55
CA PHE A 358 -1.87 2.07 -8.05
C PHE A 358 -3.26 2.01 -7.42
N SER A 359 -4.23 1.62 -8.25
CA SER A 359 -5.64 1.54 -7.91
C SER A 359 -5.95 0.22 -7.23
N TYR A 360 -6.43 0.25 -5.99
CA TYR A 360 -6.78 -0.95 -5.25
C TYR A 360 -8.27 -0.99 -4.88
N GLY A 361 -8.79 -2.22 -4.72
CA GLY A 361 -10.17 -2.47 -4.31
C GLY A 361 -10.40 -2.19 -2.82
N MET A 362 -11.64 -1.94 -2.46
CA MET A 362 -12.04 -1.60 -1.09
C MET A 362 -11.99 -2.82 -0.16
N VAL A 363 -11.83 -2.55 1.14
CA VAL A 363 -12.01 -3.56 2.19
C VAL A 363 -13.37 -3.37 2.85
N GLU A 364 -14.11 -4.47 2.98
CA GLU A 364 -15.45 -4.51 3.54
C GLU A 364 -15.47 -5.45 4.77
N LEU A 365 -16.43 -5.23 5.64
CA LEU A 365 -16.71 -6.10 6.78
C LEU A 365 -17.87 -7.04 6.43
N PRO A 366 -18.04 -8.17 7.14
CA PRO A 366 -19.19 -9.06 6.96
C PRO A 366 -20.55 -8.34 7.07
N GLU A 367 -20.63 -7.30 7.89
CA GLU A 367 -21.82 -6.48 8.11
C GLU A 367 -22.04 -5.42 7.01
N GLY A 368 -21.11 -5.27 6.05
CA GLY A 368 -21.20 -4.34 4.93
C GLY A 368 -20.15 -3.24 4.91
N LYS A 369 -20.41 -2.17 4.14
CA LYS A 369 -19.47 -1.05 3.97
C LYS A 369 -19.30 -0.23 5.26
N MET A 370 -18.07 0.14 5.55
CA MET A 370 -17.76 1.06 6.65
C MET A 370 -18.31 2.47 6.37
N LYS A 371 -18.93 3.08 7.39
CA LYS A 371 -19.44 4.45 7.31
C LYS A 371 -18.92 5.28 8.50
N SER A 372 -17.96 6.13 8.26
CA SER A 372 -17.29 6.92 9.30
C SER A 372 -18.21 7.90 10.07
N ARG A 373 -19.30 8.37 9.45
CA ARG A 373 -20.26 9.28 10.09
C ARG A 373 -21.27 8.59 11.01
N GLU A 374 -21.39 7.28 10.93
CA GLU A 374 -22.37 6.48 11.68
C GLU A 374 -21.72 5.62 12.78
N GLY A 375 -20.40 5.75 13.01
CA GLY A 375 -19.68 4.99 14.03
C GLY A 375 -19.48 3.50 13.70
N THR A 376 -19.65 3.11 12.43
CA THR A 376 -19.45 1.73 11.93
C THR A 376 -18.12 1.57 11.21
N VAL A 377 -17.10 2.29 11.65
CA VAL A 377 -15.75 2.19 11.12
C VAL A 377 -14.91 1.35 12.08
N VAL A 378 -14.21 0.36 11.55
CA VAL A 378 -13.23 -0.39 12.35
C VAL A 378 -11.98 0.46 12.48
N ASP A 379 -11.73 0.91 13.70
CA ASP A 379 -10.53 1.64 14.08
C ASP A 379 -9.28 0.77 13.86
N ALA A 380 -8.18 1.39 13.42
CA ALA A 380 -6.96 0.65 13.12
C ALA A 380 -6.29 0.09 14.39
N ASP A 381 -6.30 0.85 15.48
CA ASP A 381 -5.69 0.44 16.74
C ASP A 381 -6.49 -0.70 17.38
N ASP A 382 -7.83 -0.57 17.42
CA ASP A 382 -8.74 -1.61 17.91
C ASP A 382 -8.57 -2.91 17.12
N LEU A 383 -8.44 -2.80 15.79
CA LEU A 383 -8.21 -3.95 14.91
C LEU A 383 -6.88 -4.64 15.23
N MET A 384 -5.80 -3.88 15.36
CA MET A 384 -4.48 -4.44 15.69
C MET A 384 -4.47 -5.10 17.07
N GLU A 385 -5.13 -4.50 18.07
CA GLU A 385 -5.30 -5.06 19.40
C GLU A 385 -6.10 -6.37 19.39
N GLU A 386 -7.21 -6.42 18.63
CA GLU A 386 -8.01 -7.62 18.43
C GLU A 386 -7.16 -8.74 17.82
N MET A 387 -6.35 -8.43 16.79
CA MET A 387 -5.47 -9.39 16.14
C MET A 387 -4.42 -9.96 17.11
N VAL A 388 -3.81 -9.11 17.93
CA VAL A 388 -2.81 -9.53 18.95
C VAL A 388 -3.45 -10.40 20.03
N THR A 389 -4.61 -9.99 20.53
CA THR A 389 -5.37 -10.73 21.54
C THR A 389 -5.78 -12.11 21.03
N THR A 390 -6.35 -12.19 19.84
CA THR A 390 -6.75 -13.45 19.20
C THR A 390 -5.55 -14.37 18.96
N ALA A 391 -4.41 -13.82 18.51
CA ALA A 391 -3.18 -14.60 18.33
C ALA A 391 -2.65 -15.15 19.64
N LYS A 392 -2.75 -14.38 20.73
CA LYS A 392 -2.38 -14.83 22.09
C LYS A 392 -3.26 -15.98 22.55
N GLU A 393 -4.58 -15.85 22.44
CA GLU A 393 -5.55 -16.88 22.83
C GLU A 393 -5.30 -18.18 22.08
N VAL A 394 -5.24 -18.14 20.75
CA VAL A 394 -4.98 -19.31 19.90
C VAL A 394 -3.63 -19.97 20.23
N SER A 395 -2.59 -19.17 20.47
CA SER A 395 -1.26 -19.70 20.80
C SER A 395 -1.22 -20.37 22.19
N MET A 396 -1.99 -19.84 23.14
CA MET A 396 -2.14 -20.44 24.48
C MET A 396 -2.94 -21.75 24.43
N GLU A 397 -4.06 -21.78 23.69
CA GLU A 397 -4.87 -22.98 23.49
C GLU A 397 -4.05 -24.14 22.86
N LEU A 398 -3.14 -23.80 21.95
CA LEU A 398 -2.23 -24.77 21.33
C LEU A 398 -1.03 -25.16 22.21
N GLY A 399 -0.92 -24.63 23.43
CA GLY A 399 0.17 -24.92 24.37
C GLY A 399 1.53 -24.41 23.93
N LYS A 400 1.59 -23.49 22.95
CA LYS A 400 2.85 -23.00 22.36
C LYS A 400 3.59 -21.99 23.23
N LEU A 401 2.91 -21.43 24.23
CA LEU A 401 3.43 -20.35 25.09
C LEU A 401 3.65 -20.82 26.56
N GLU A 402 3.45 -22.10 26.86
CA GLU A 402 3.60 -22.65 28.21
C GLU A 402 5.02 -22.42 28.77
N GLY A 403 5.09 -21.98 30.02
CA GLY A 403 6.35 -21.79 30.74
C GLY A 403 7.19 -20.58 30.35
N ARG A 404 6.68 -19.70 29.49
CA ARG A 404 7.36 -18.46 29.08
C ARG A 404 7.01 -17.29 30.01
N PRO A 405 7.93 -16.32 30.19
CA PRO A 405 7.61 -15.04 30.84
C PRO A 405 6.49 -14.29 30.12
N GLN A 406 5.70 -13.50 30.86
CA GLN A 406 4.57 -12.75 30.31
C GLN A 406 4.98 -11.78 29.18
N GLU A 407 6.11 -11.10 29.36
CA GLU A 407 6.66 -10.18 28.35
C GLU A 407 6.98 -10.87 27.02
N GLU A 408 7.53 -12.08 27.07
CA GLU A 408 7.81 -12.89 25.88
C GLU A 408 6.50 -13.38 25.22
N ILE A 409 5.50 -13.74 26.03
CA ILE A 409 4.16 -14.11 25.54
C ILE A 409 3.53 -12.95 24.76
N ASP A 410 3.57 -11.76 25.33
CA ASP A 410 2.97 -10.56 24.72
C ASP A 410 3.69 -10.17 23.42
N GLU A 411 5.02 -10.26 23.37
CA GLU A 411 5.79 -9.98 22.16
C GLU A 411 5.54 -11.04 21.07
N ILE A 412 5.48 -12.32 21.40
CA ILE A 412 5.14 -13.37 20.43
C ILE A 412 3.72 -13.16 19.89
N ALA A 413 2.76 -12.84 20.76
CA ALA A 413 1.39 -12.55 20.36
C ALA A 413 1.32 -11.37 19.39
N ARG A 414 2.06 -10.29 19.67
CA ARG A 414 2.18 -9.11 18.80
C ARG A 414 2.76 -9.49 17.43
N ILE A 415 3.86 -10.23 17.39
CA ILE A 415 4.50 -10.67 16.14
C ILE A 415 3.55 -11.55 15.32
N CYS A 416 2.87 -12.50 15.97
CA CYS A 416 1.95 -13.41 15.29
C CYS A 416 0.69 -12.70 14.80
N GLY A 417 0.08 -11.86 15.64
CA GLY A 417 -1.13 -11.10 15.30
C GLY A 417 -0.90 -10.14 14.15
N MET A 418 0.18 -9.37 14.22
CA MET A 418 0.54 -8.44 13.14
C MET A 418 0.96 -9.17 11.86
N GLY A 419 1.67 -10.29 11.96
CA GLY A 419 2.01 -11.13 10.81
C GLY A 419 0.78 -11.70 10.13
N ALA A 420 -0.21 -12.14 10.91
CA ALA A 420 -1.49 -12.64 10.43
C ALA A 420 -2.27 -11.54 9.67
N LEU A 421 -2.40 -10.36 10.27
CA LEU A 421 -3.07 -9.20 9.65
C LEU A 421 -2.43 -8.82 8.31
N LYS A 422 -1.11 -8.60 8.32
CA LYS A 422 -0.35 -8.19 7.12
C LYS A 422 -0.52 -9.19 5.99
N TYR A 423 -0.29 -10.47 6.28
CA TYR A 423 -0.38 -11.51 5.26
C TYR A 423 -1.81 -11.67 4.72
N PHE A 424 -2.82 -11.62 5.57
CA PHE A 424 -4.22 -11.75 5.16
C PHE A 424 -4.63 -10.64 4.19
N ILE A 425 -4.22 -9.40 4.46
CA ILE A 425 -4.51 -8.26 3.60
C ILE A 425 -3.74 -8.33 2.28
N LEU A 426 -2.45 -8.71 2.33
CA LEU A 426 -1.57 -8.69 1.16
C LEU A 426 -1.73 -9.90 0.24
N LYS A 427 -2.25 -11.05 0.72
CA LYS A 427 -2.45 -12.23 -0.13
C LYS A 427 -3.58 -12.10 -1.16
N VAL A 428 -4.46 -11.12 -1.01
CA VAL A 428 -5.57 -10.86 -1.94
C VAL A 428 -5.08 -9.95 -3.06
N ASP A 429 -5.40 -10.28 -4.32
CA ASP A 429 -5.11 -9.41 -5.47
C ASP A 429 -5.52 -7.96 -5.13
N PRO A 430 -4.60 -7.00 -5.17
CA PRO A 430 -4.88 -5.62 -4.75
C PRO A 430 -6.08 -4.99 -5.47
N ARG A 431 -6.31 -5.34 -6.73
CA ARG A 431 -7.39 -4.80 -7.56
C ARG A 431 -8.79 -5.28 -7.16
N LYS A 432 -8.86 -6.35 -6.36
CA LYS A 432 -10.13 -6.92 -5.89
C LYS A 432 -10.55 -6.29 -4.57
N ASN A 433 -11.87 -6.12 -4.40
CA ASN A 433 -12.44 -5.91 -3.08
C ASN A 433 -12.18 -7.13 -2.21
N MET A 434 -12.01 -6.90 -0.92
CA MET A 434 -11.82 -7.98 0.05
C MET A 434 -12.79 -7.86 1.21
N LEU A 435 -13.19 -9.00 1.72
CA LEU A 435 -13.90 -9.12 2.99
C LEU A 435 -12.87 -9.47 4.07
N PHE A 436 -12.81 -8.67 5.14
CA PHE A 436 -11.89 -8.91 6.24
C PHE A 436 -12.57 -9.71 7.34
N ASN A 437 -11.95 -10.83 7.73
CA ASN A 437 -12.38 -11.67 8.85
C ASN A 437 -11.17 -11.96 9.76
N PRO A 438 -11.10 -11.41 10.98
CA PRO A 438 -9.98 -11.59 11.89
C PRO A 438 -9.68 -13.06 12.19
N LYS A 439 -10.70 -13.88 12.43
CA LYS A 439 -10.53 -15.28 12.84
C LYS A 439 -9.90 -16.15 11.76
N GLU A 440 -10.22 -15.91 10.50
CA GLU A 440 -9.66 -16.68 9.38
C GLU A 440 -8.19 -16.33 9.09
N SER A 441 -7.71 -15.19 9.57
CA SER A 441 -6.33 -14.75 9.36
C SER A 441 -5.33 -15.44 10.28
N ILE A 442 -5.78 -15.96 11.43
CA ILE A 442 -4.95 -16.60 12.47
C ILE A 442 -5.13 -18.11 12.44
N ASP A 443 -4.59 -18.76 11.40
CA ASP A 443 -4.52 -20.21 11.31
C ASP A 443 -3.06 -20.64 11.12
N PHE A 444 -2.58 -21.55 11.96
CA PHE A 444 -1.21 -22.09 11.90
C PHE A 444 -1.05 -23.22 10.87
N ASN A 445 -2.12 -23.70 10.26
CA ASN A 445 -2.12 -24.81 9.30
C ASN A 445 -2.48 -24.39 7.86
N GLY A 446 -2.86 -23.14 7.68
CA GLY A 446 -3.32 -22.63 6.41
C GLY A 446 -2.31 -21.74 5.67
N ASN A 447 -2.76 -21.12 4.59
CA ASN A 447 -2.00 -20.09 3.87
C ASN A 447 -2.08 -18.75 4.61
N THR A 448 -1.33 -18.64 5.70
CA THR A 448 -1.38 -17.53 6.67
C THR A 448 0.01 -17.06 7.09
N GLY A 449 0.10 -15.85 7.64
CA GLY A 449 1.34 -15.33 8.22
C GLY A 449 1.90 -16.22 9.33
N PRO A 450 1.09 -16.64 10.33
CA PRO A 450 1.54 -17.55 11.39
C PRO A 450 2.10 -18.89 10.89
N PHE A 451 1.59 -19.44 9.81
CA PHE A 451 2.15 -20.65 9.18
C PHE A 451 3.59 -20.43 8.69
N ILE A 452 3.84 -19.31 8.02
CA ILE A 452 5.19 -18.95 7.55
C ILE A 452 6.14 -18.73 8.73
N GLN A 453 5.69 -17.97 9.75
CA GLN A 453 6.47 -17.70 10.96
C GLN A 453 6.80 -19.01 11.72
N TYR A 454 5.83 -19.91 11.84
CA TYR A 454 6.03 -21.21 12.49
C TYR A 454 7.03 -22.08 11.71
N THR A 455 6.94 -22.09 10.39
CA THR A 455 7.90 -22.81 9.54
C THR A 455 9.32 -22.28 9.74
N HIS A 456 9.51 -20.97 9.76
CA HIS A 456 10.80 -20.34 10.06
C HIS A 456 11.32 -20.72 11.45
N ALA A 457 10.48 -20.64 12.47
CA ALA A 457 10.87 -21.03 13.83
C ALA A 457 11.32 -22.50 13.93
N ARG A 458 10.67 -23.40 13.18
CA ARG A 458 11.08 -24.81 13.09
C ARG A 458 12.44 -24.98 12.43
N ILE A 459 12.67 -24.28 11.32
CA ILE A 459 13.98 -24.31 10.63
C ILE A 459 15.07 -23.83 11.59
N CYS A 460 14.87 -22.70 12.27
CA CYS A 460 15.82 -22.19 13.25
C CYS A 460 16.09 -23.20 14.40
N SER A 461 15.05 -23.93 14.84
CA SER A 461 15.19 -24.96 15.86
C SER A 461 16.01 -26.15 15.38
N VAL A 462 15.84 -26.58 14.11
CA VAL A 462 16.66 -27.67 13.51
C VAL A 462 18.11 -27.26 13.42
N LEU A 463 18.39 -26.04 12.92
CA LEU A 463 19.75 -25.52 12.80
C LEU A 463 20.46 -25.39 14.15
N ARG A 464 19.73 -24.93 15.18
CA ARG A 464 20.25 -24.83 16.55
C ARG A 464 20.61 -26.22 17.11
N LYS A 465 19.72 -27.20 16.96
CA LYS A 465 20.00 -28.59 17.40
C LYS A 465 21.16 -29.22 16.66
N ALA A 466 21.30 -28.98 15.38
CA ALA A 466 22.46 -29.44 14.61
C ALA A 466 23.76 -28.89 15.19
N LYS A 467 23.80 -27.59 15.47
CA LYS A 467 24.96 -26.93 16.10
C LYS A 467 25.25 -27.48 17.50
N GLU A 468 24.24 -27.67 18.34
CA GLU A 468 24.36 -28.24 19.68
C GLU A 468 24.89 -29.69 19.65
N SER A 469 24.58 -30.43 18.58
CA SER A 469 25.09 -31.79 18.34
C SER A 469 26.48 -31.82 17.68
N GLY A 470 27.12 -30.67 17.53
CA GLY A 470 28.46 -30.55 16.90
C GLY A 470 28.47 -30.71 15.39
N PHE A 471 27.32 -30.63 14.73
CA PHE A 471 27.23 -30.65 13.27
C PHE A 471 27.56 -29.26 12.70
N GLU A 472 28.57 -29.20 11.83
CA GLU A 472 28.90 -27.98 11.10
C GLU A 472 28.22 -28.00 9.73
N ILE A 473 27.55 -26.92 9.38
CA ILE A 473 26.96 -26.76 8.04
C ILE A 473 28.11 -26.63 7.02
N PRO A 474 28.21 -27.53 6.02
CA PRO A 474 29.25 -27.45 5.05
C PRO A 474 29.18 -26.15 4.22
N THR A 475 30.31 -25.54 3.93
CA THR A 475 30.42 -24.34 3.09
C THR A 475 30.41 -24.65 1.61
N SER A 476 30.56 -25.91 1.22
CA SER A 476 30.48 -26.41 -0.15
C SER A 476 29.71 -27.72 -0.18
N LEU A 477 28.95 -27.92 -1.24
CA LEU A 477 28.19 -29.15 -1.50
C LEU A 477 28.98 -30.04 -2.46
N ASP A 478 28.93 -31.36 -2.23
CA ASP A 478 29.41 -32.34 -3.23
C ASP A 478 28.35 -32.35 -4.36
N VAL A 479 28.81 -32.10 -5.58
CA VAL A 479 27.95 -32.09 -6.78
C VAL A 479 27.38 -33.46 -7.12
N ASN A 480 27.90 -34.53 -6.51
CA ASN A 480 27.43 -35.91 -6.67
C ASN A 480 26.45 -36.34 -5.58
N LEU A 481 26.04 -35.43 -4.68
CA LEU A 481 25.02 -35.76 -3.71
C LEU A 481 23.73 -36.18 -4.41
N ASP A 482 23.12 -37.27 -3.95
CA ASP A 482 21.81 -37.70 -4.41
C ASP A 482 20.74 -36.83 -3.76
N VAL A 483 19.96 -36.16 -4.59
CA VAL A 483 18.89 -35.21 -4.16
C VAL A 483 17.55 -35.86 -4.46
N SER A 484 16.74 -36.01 -3.43
CA SER A 484 15.38 -36.51 -3.59
C SER A 484 14.53 -35.54 -4.42
N GLU A 485 13.47 -36.03 -5.03
CA GLU A 485 12.49 -35.22 -5.78
C GLU A 485 11.93 -34.05 -4.95
N VAL A 486 11.68 -34.26 -3.66
CA VAL A 486 11.18 -33.21 -2.76
C VAL A 486 12.20 -32.12 -2.54
N GLU A 487 13.46 -32.46 -2.36
CA GLU A 487 14.58 -31.52 -2.22
C GLU A 487 14.81 -30.75 -3.52
N ALA A 488 14.80 -31.43 -4.67
CA ALA A 488 14.92 -30.79 -5.97
C ALA A 488 13.81 -29.77 -6.21
N ASN A 489 12.56 -30.10 -5.92
CA ASN A 489 11.40 -29.19 -6.00
C ASN A 489 11.57 -27.97 -5.08
N LEU A 490 12.12 -28.16 -3.88
CA LEU A 490 12.39 -27.04 -2.95
C LEU A 490 13.46 -26.11 -3.51
N ILE A 491 14.57 -26.68 -4.04
CA ILE A 491 15.65 -25.90 -4.65
C ILE A 491 15.13 -25.11 -5.86
N GLN A 492 14.33 -25.72 -6.72
CA GLN A 492 13.69 -25.04 -7.87
C GLN A 492 12.80 -23.88 -7.40
N THR A 493 12.02 -24.07 -6.34
CA THR A 493 11.17 -23.04 -5.78
C THR A 493 12.00 -21.86 -5.27
N LEU A 494 13.08 -22.13 -4.55
CA LEU A 494 14.01 -21.10 -4.10
C LEU A 494 14.71 -20.40 -5.26
N ALA A 495 15.16 -21.14 -6.27
CA ALA A 495 15.82 -20.60 -7.46
C ALA A 495 14.88 -19.67 -8.27
N ASN A 496 13.57 -19.88 -8.21
CA ASN A 496 12.57 -19.04 -8.86
C ASN A 496 12.27 -17.74 -8.09
N PHE A 497 12.66 -17.60 -6.84
CA PHE A 497 12.34 -16.45 -5.99
C PHE A 497 12.71 -15.09 -6.60
N PRO A 498 13.91 -14.90 -7.21
CA PRO A 498 14.26 -13.63 -7.86
C PRO A 498 13.35 -13.29 -9.05
N VAL A 499 12.82 -14.29 -9.74
CA VAL A 499 11.85 -14.08 -10.85
C VAL A 499 10.53 -13.57 -10.30
N VAL A 500 10.05 -14.15 -9.20
CA VAL A 500 8.82 -13.72 -8.52
C VAL A 500 8.95 -12.28 -8.03
N ILE A 501 10.08 -11.91 -7.42
CA ILE A 501 10.33 -10.52 -6.98
C ILE A 501 10.28 -9.54 -8.17
N ARG A 502 10.93 -9.88 -9.30
CA ARG A 502 10.88 -9.04 -10.51
C ARG A 502 9.46 -8.90 -11.07
N GLN A 503 8.71 -9.99 -11.08
CA GLN A 503 7.32 -9.97 -11.53
C GLN A 503 6.46 -9.12 -10.61
N ALA A 504 6.56 -9.31 -9.29
CA ALA A 504 5.85 -8.51 -8.29
C ALA A 504 6.15 -7.01 -8.45
N GLY A 505 7.41 -6.65 -8.74
CA GLY A 505 7.80 -5.26 -9.00
C GLY A 505 7.22 -4.71 -10.30
N ALA A 506 7.25 -5.49 -11.38
CA ALA A 506 6.71 -5.09 -12.68
C ALA A 506 5.18 -4.91 -12.67
N GLU A 507 4.47 -5.74 -11.90
CA GLU A 507 3.00 -5.73 -11.78
C GLU A 507 2.50 -4.87 -10.60
N TYR A 508 3.40 -4.32 -9.78
CA TYR A 508 3.07 -3.67 -8.50
C TYR A 508 2.17 -4.54 -7.63
N SER A 509 2.48 -5.82 -7.51
CA SER A 509 1.65 -6.79 -6.81
C SER A 509 2.40 -7.46 -5.66
N PRO A 510 2.06 -7.12 -4.42
CA PRO A 510 2.62 -7.78 -3.23
C PRO A 510 2.21 -9.23 -3.06
#